data_97053f3b417fb0cbb221201df08661e4
#
_entry.id   97053f3b417fb0cbb221201df08661e4
#
_cell.length_a   1.000
_cell.length_b   1.000
_cell.length_c   1.000
_cell.angle_alpha   90.00
_cell.angle_beta   90.00
_cell.angle_gamma   90.00
#
_symmetry.space_group_name_H-M   'P 1'
#
loop_
_entity.id
_entity.type
_entity.pdbx_description
1 polymer ?
#
loop_
_entity_poly.entity_id
_entity_poly.type
_entity_poly.pdbx_seq_one_letter_code
_entity_poly.pdbx_strand_id
1 'polypeptide(L)'
;MGVARSLSLLPLLFFVATASAQIDPDHRELIQVGYNAAFEGHQPISAYLFYYANQPGFLQHTNLTLRMAVAPTYLDSELGISGALGENTGVGLGLAGGGFADSYVEIDQGTYIPSQSFFGHGGEVRAAIYHLFNPGQRIPLNGVLRATAHYSVYADASDTAEDFELPHNRLTSSIRAGLRWGGREPVLFPRLAMELSIWYEGQWRSQDDYYGYDNDRRVEPYSHLFWAQGTLIYTLPDSGHSFELSLSAGTSINADRFSAYRLGALLPLVSEYPLSIPGYYYQEFSADQFVLVSANYLLPLEHSRHWFLNLNAATAVVDYLPGLAQPGNSLTGVGAGILFSSKSWKILVGYAYGIDAIRSHGRGANSVGVLLQFDWGKAKSQQFDPTTPNLWRGFQRVFGLFGA
;
A
#
# COMPACT_ATOMS: atom_id res chain seq x y z
N MET A 1 2.14 -52.88 23.22
CA MET A 1 1.16 -51.87 23.68
C MET A 1 1.53 -50.55 23.02
N GLY A 2 0.89 -50.27 21.88
CA GLY A 2 1.09 -49.07 21.11
C GLY A 2 0.03 -48.05 21.47
N VAL A 3 0.44 -46.86 21.90
CA VAL A 3 -0.44 -45.71 22.13
C VAL A 3 -0.54 -44.94 20.83
N ALA A 4 -1.65 -45.14 20.11
CA ALA A 4 -2.03 -44.30 18.98
C ALA A 4 -2.43 -42.93 19.55
N ARG A 5 -1.63 -41.87 19.28
CA ARG A 5 -2.01 -40.48 19.48
C ARG A 5 -2.93 -40.07 18.32
N SER A 6 -4.22 -39.97 18.61
CA SER A 6 -5.20 -39.33 17.76
C SER A 6 -4.87 -37.85 17.60
N LEU A 7 -4.49 -37.43 16.39
CA LEU A 7 -4.51 -36.01 15.99
C LEU A 7 -5.98 -35.58 15.94
N SER A 8 -6.42 -34.88 16.96
CA SER A 8 -7.67 -34.14 16.93
C SER A 8 -7.50 -32.93 16.01
N LEU A 9 -8.09 -33.01 14.83
CA LEU A 9 -8.33 -31.86 13.96
C LEU A 9 -9.22 -30.86 14.74
N LEU A 10 -8.60 -29.78 15.24
CA LEU A 10 -9.33 -28.65 15.81
C LEU A 10 -10.23 -28.04 14.72
N PRO A 11 -11.53 -27.83 15.00
CA PRO A 11 -12.37 -27.07 14.09
C PRO A 11 -11.92 -25.61 14.08
N LEU A 12 -11.36 -25.16 12.95
CA LEU A 12 -11.17 -23.75 12.67
C LEU A 12 -12.54 -23.07 12.67
N LEU A 13 -12.88 -22.38 13.74
CA LEU A 13 -14.02 -21.47 13.81
C LEU A 13 -13.74 -20.26 12.94
N PHE A 14 -14.12 -20.36 11.66
CA PHE A 14 -14.16 -19.22 10.77
C PHE A 14 -15.43 -18.42 11.08
N PHE A 15 -15.27 -17.18 11.50
CA PHE A 15 -16.35 -16.21 11.47
C PHE A 15 -16.81 -16.07 10.02
N VAL A 16 -18.07 -16.30 9.76
CA VAL A 16 -18.72 -16.01 8.50
C VAL A 16 -18.84 -14.48 8.42
N ALA A 17 -17.81 -13.81 7.90
CA ALA A 17 -18.02 -12.50 7.36
C ALA A 17 -18.86 -12.68 6.11
N THR A 18 -20.03 -12.07 6.06
CA THR A 18 -20.84 -11.97 4.85
C THR A 18 -19.99 -11.24 3.82
N ALA A 19 -19.43 -12.00 2.85
CA ALA A 19 -18.59 -11.45 1.81
C ALA A 19 -19.45 -10.58 0.89
N SER A 20 -19.46 -9.29 1.12
CA SER A 20 -19.95 -8.34 0.12
C SER A 20 -18.81 -8.07 -0.88
N ALA A 21 -19.17 -7.97 -2.16
CA ALA A 21 -18.22 -7.72 -3.24
C ALA A 21 -17.37 -6.50 -2.92
N GLN A 22 -16.12 -6.71 -2.62
CA GLN A 22 -14.99 -5.78 -2.38
C GLN A 22 -15.23 -4.47 -1.59
N ILE A 23 -16.43 -4.25 -1.10
CA ILE A 23 -16.75 -3.18 -0.16
C ILE A 23 -16.48 -3.76 1.23
N ASP A 24 -15.48 -3.18 1.95
CA ASP A 24 -15.16 -3.62 3.32
C ASP A 24 -16.42 -3.55 4.18
N PRO A 25 -16.92 -4.65 4.75
CA PRO A 25 -18.13 -4.64 5.56
C PRO A 25 -17.91 -4.04 6.95
N ASP A 26 -16.65 -3.86 7.36
CA ASP A 26 -16.31 -3.43 8.70
C ASP A 26 -16.28 -1.91 8.81
N HIS A 27 -16.88 -1.39 9.87
CA HIS A 27 -16.71 0.02 10.24
C HIS A 27 -15.27 0.25 10.73
N ARG A 28 -14.56 1.20 10.11
CA ARG A 28 -13.18 1.54 10.45
C ARG A 28 -12.99 3.04 10.55
N GLU A 29 -12.21 3.45 11.54
CA GLU A 29 -11.71 4.81 11.70
C GLU A 29 -10.26 4.71 12.15
N LEU A 30 -9.30 4.90 11.23
CA LEU A 30 -7.88 4.68 11.47
C LEU A 30 -7.07 5.94 11.16
N ILE A 31 -6.09 6.26 12.02
CA ILE A 31 -5.02 7.18 11.68
C ILE A 31 -3.79 6.33 11.39
N GLN A 32 -3.16 6.56 10.25
CA GLN A 32 -2.00 5.80 9.79
C GLN A 32 -0.87 6.73 9.41
N VAL A 33 0.33 6.42 9.90
CA VAL A 33 1.56 7.16 9.66
C VAL A 33 2.64 6.20 9.23
N GLY A 34 3.40 6.57 8.22
CA GLY A 34 4.60 5.87 7.81
C GLY A 34 5.73 6.86 7.54
N TYR A 35 6.92 6.47 7.91
CA TYR A 35 8.15 7.21 7.63
C TYR A 35 9.27 6.22 7.36
N ASN A 36 10.09 6.51 6.35
CA ASN A 36 11.31 5.78 6.05
C ASN A 36 12.44 6.78 5.80
N ALA A 37 13.60 6.55 6.41
CA ALA A 37 14.80 7.34 6.22
C ALA A 37 16.01 6.44 5.96
N ALA A 38 16.75 6.72 4.89
CA ALA A 38 18.04 6.11 4.64
C ALA A 38 19.15 6.86 5.40
N PHE A 39 20.20 6.15 5.79
CA PHE A 39 21.39 6.76 6.41
C PHE A 39 22.40 7.20 5.35
N GLU A 40 22.38 6.57 4.20
CA GLU A 40 23.31 6.88 3.11
C GLU A 40 22.59 7.56 1.95
N GLY A 41 23.24 8.55 1.38
CA GLY A 41 22.75 9.36 0.28
C GLY A 41 21.70 10.37 0.71
N HIS A 42 21.16 11.08 -0.27
CA HIS A 42 20.06 12.03 -0.09
C HIS A 42 18.81 11.42 -0.67
N GLN A 43 17.98 10.80 0.18
CA GLN A 43 16.70 10.27 -0.29
C GLN A 43 15.65 11.37 -0.36
N PRO A 44 14.67 11.27 -1.27
CA PRO A 44 13.48 12.09 -1.21
C PRO A 44 12.68 11.79 0.06
N ILE A 45 11.86 12.74 0.50
CA ILE A 45 10.99 12.55 1.67
C ILE A 45 10.09 11.35 1.44
N SER A 46 10.15 10.38 2.35
CA SER A 46 9.38 9.14 2.29
C SER A 46 8.50 9.03 3.54
N ALA A 47 7.34 9.69 3.50
CA ALA A 47 6.41 9.74 4.62
C ALA A 47 4.96 9.80 4.14
N TYR A 48 4.06 9.27 4.94
CA TYR A 48 2.63 9.52 4.80
C TYR A 48 1.96 9.71 6.15
N LEU A 49 0.88 10.47 6.13
CA LEU A 49 -0.07 10.60 7.23
C LEU A 49 -1.46 10.67 6.62
N PHE A 50 -2.36 9.77 6.98
CA PHE A 50 -3.74 9.86 6.56
C PHE A 50 -4.71 9.32 7.61
N TYR A 51 -5.92 9.85 7.57
CA TYR A 51 -7.09 9.32 8.25
C TYR A 51 -7.86 8.46 7.26
N TYR A 52 -8.08 7.20 7.61
CA TYR A 52 -8.88 6.25 6.84
C TYR A 52 -10.21 6.01 7.56
N ALA A 53 -11.31 6.17 6.84
CA ALA A 53 -12.64 5.85 7.31
C ALA A 53 -13.34 4.91 6.32
N ASN A 54 -14.00 3.90 6.84
CA ASN A 54 -14.92 3.03 6.11
C ASN A 54 -16.22 2.94 6.90
N GLN A 55 -17.31 3.42 6.30
CA GLN A 55 -18.62 3.58 6.93
C GLN A 55 -19.70 2.79 6.18
N PRO A 56 -19.85 1.49 6.45
CA PRO A 56 -21.00 0.73 5.99
C PRO A 56 -22.31 1.28 6.59
N GLY A 57 -23.40 1.25 5.84
CA GLY A 57 -24.66 1.85 6.28
C GLY A 57 -24.65 3.38 6.24
N PHE A 58 -23.88 3.97 5.35
CA PHE A 58 -23.78 5.43 5.20
C PHE A 58 -25.15 6.07 4.95
N LEU A 59 -25.42 7.21 5.60
CA LEU A 59 -26.73 7.90 5.62
C LEU A 59 -27.90 6.99 6.04
N GLN A 60 -27.65 5.99 6.89
CA GLN A 60 -28.64 4.99 7.34
C GLN A 60 -29.19 4.07 6.23
N HIS A 61 -28.52 4.02 5.07
CA HIS A 61 -28.84 3.10 3.99
C HIS A 61 -27.91 1.89 4.03
N THR A 62 -28.45 0.72 4.29
CA THR A 62 -27.69 -0.53 4.48
C THR A 62 -26.88 -0.97 3.24
N ASN A 63 -27.27 -0.50 2.06
CA ASN A 63 -26.60 -0.78 0.80
C ASN A 63 -25.52 0.25 0.42
N LEU A 64 -25.36 1.34 1.21
CA LEU A 64 -24.35 2.36 0.95
C LEU A 64 -23.15 2.18 1.88
N THR A 65 -21.96 2.32 1.32
CA THR A 65 -20.70 2.33 2.07
C THR A 65 -19.86 3.52 1.60
N LEU A 66 -19.49 4.42 2.51
CA LEU A 66 -18.56 5.49 2.21
C LEU A 66 -17.17 5.09 2.72
N ARG A 67 -16.19 5.05 1.81
CA ARG A 67 -14.78 4.88 2.11
C ARG A 67 -14.04 6.18 1.82
N MET A 68 -13.18 6.60 2.74
CA MET A 68 -12.32 7.78 2.57
C MET A 68 -10.94 7.56 3.14
N ALA A 69 -9.94 8.10 2.45
CA ALA A 69 -8.60 8.33 2.99
C ALA A 69 -8.27 9.83 2.82
N VAL A 70 -7.99 10.51 3.92
CA VAL A 70 -7.73 11.95 3.94
C VAL A 70 -6.34 12.20 4.48
N ALA A 71 -5.49 12.81 3.67
CA ALA A 71 -4.16 13.30 4.03
C ALA A 71 -4.16 14.84 3.98
N PRO A 72 -3.14 15.52 4.52
CA PRO A 72 -3.08 16.98 4.51
C PRO A 72 -3.21 17.63 3.13
N THR A 73 -2.72 16.95 2.10
CA THR A 73 -2.71 17.45 0.71
C THR A 73 -3.44 16.53 -0.28
N TYR A 74 -4.08 15.46 0.19
CA TYR A 74 -4.68 14.45 -0.68
C TYR A 74 -5.97 13.88 -0.09
N LEU A 75 -6.96 13.67 -0.94
CA LEU A 75 -8.21 12.98 -0.63
C LEU A 75 -8.38 11.80 -1.59
N ASP A 76 -8.76 10.66 -1.07
CA ASP A 76 -9.33 9.53 -1.83
C ASP A 76 -10.68 9.17 -1.21
N SER A 77 -11.74 9.09 -2.01
CA SER A 77 -13.07 8.73 -1.55
C SER A 77 -13.80 7.85 -2.55
N GLU A 78 -14.62 6.94 -2.05
CA GLU A 78 -15.49 6.09 -2.86
C GLU A 78 -16.81 5.84 -2.14
N LEU A 79 -17.91 6.10 -2.83
CA LEU A 79 -19.26 5.70 -2.42
C LEU A 79 -19.61 4.37 -3.12
N GLY A 80 -19.66 3.31 -2.34
CA GLY A 80 -20.07 1.98 -2.78
C GLY A 80 -21.58 1.79 -2.61
N ILE A 81 -22.22 1.20 -3.62
CA ILE A 81 -23.65 0.87 -3.64
C ILE A 81 -23.78 -0.62 -3.87
N SER A 82 -23.98 -1.37 -2.80
CA SER A 82 -24.15 -2.83 -2.86
C SER A 82 -25.48 -3.19 -3.52
N GLY A 83 -25.47 -4.21 -4.38
CA GLY A 83 -26.70 -4.70 -5.01
C GLY A 83 -27.27 -3.79 -6.11
N ALA A 84 -26.54 -2.75 -6.54
CA ALA A 84 -27.02 -1.80 -7.54
C ALA A 84 -27.33 -2.43 -8.92
N LEU A 85 -26.60 -3.48 -9.29
CA LEU A 85 -26.76 -4.21 -10.56
C LEU A 85 -27.15 -5.69 -10.34
N GLY A 86 -27.75 -6.02 -9.19
CA GLY A 86 -28.14 -7.37 -8.79
C GLY A 86 -27.53 -7.78 -7.45
N GLU A 87 -28.05 -8.85 -6.82
CA GLU A 87 -27.72 -9.25 -5.43
C GLU A 87 -26.23 -9.33 -5.13
N ASN A 88 -25.41 -9.76 -6.09
CA ASN A 88 -23.97 -9.96 -5.92
C ASN A 88 -23.14 -8.92 -6.68
N THR A 89 -23.75 -7.82 -7.15
CA THR A 89 -23.08 -6.84 -7.98
C THR A 89 -23.31 -5.43 -7.43
N GLY A 90 -22.23 -4.81 -7.01
CA GLY A 90 -22.21 -3.42 -6.53
C GLY A 90 -21.56 -2.47 -7.54
N VAL A 91 -21.79 -1.19 -7.32
CA VAL A 91 -21.16 -0.08 -8.06
C VAL A 91 -20.39 0.80 -7.08
N GLY A 92 -19.24 1.30 -7.47
CA GLY A 92 -18.47 2.31 -6.75
C GLY A 92 -18.35 3.59 -7.59
N LEU A 93 -18.53 4.73 -6.95
CA LEU A 93 -18.25 6.05 -7.54
C LEU A 93 -17.22 6.75 -6.66
N GLY A 94 -16.10 7.17 -7.24
CA GLY A 94 -15.00 7.72 -6.48
C GLY A 94 -14.46 9.02 -7.03
N LEU A 95 -13.87 9.79 -6.11
CA LEU A 95 -13.11 11.00 -6.36
C LEU A 95 -11.81 10.89 -5.59
N ALA A 96 -10.69 11.19 -6.24
CA ALA A 96 -9.41 11.31 -5.56
C ALA A 96 -8.59 12.46 -6.15
N GLY A 97 -7.59 12.92 -5.40
CA GLY A 97 -6.67 13.93 -5.88
C GLY A 97 -6.16 14.84 -4.78
N GLY A 98 -5.23 15.67 -5.18
CA GLY A 98 -4.63 16.64 -4.27
C GLY A 98 -3.32 17.22 -4.76
N GLY A 99 -2.70 18.01 -3.90
CA GLY A 99 -1.37 18.53 -4.11
C GLY A 99 -0.32 17.42 -4.02
N PHE A 100 0.66 17.45 -4.91
CA PHE A 100 1.80 16.52 -4.96
C PHE A 100 1.47 15.05 -5.28
N ALA A 101 0.22 14.76 -5.67
CA ALA A 101 -0.25 13.40 -5.96
C ALA A 101 0.51 12.75 -7.14
N ASP A 102 0.88 13.55 -8.12
CA ASP A 102 1.56 13.14 -9.37
C ASP A 102 3.03 13.60 -9.42
N SER A 103 3.60 13.96 -8.27
CA SER A 103 5.02 14.36 -8.22
C SER A 103 5.91 13.21 -8.67
N TYR A 104 6.93 13.56 -9.43
CA TYR A 104 7.91 12.61 -9.93
C TYR A 104 9.28 12.83 -9.27
N VAL A 105 9.88 11.74 -8.86
CA VAL A 105 11.21 11.70 -8.26
C VAL A 105 12.10 10.83 -9.12
N GLU A 106 13.15 11.44 -9.68
CA GLU A 106 14.17 10.72 -10.44
C GLU A 106 15.22 10.15 -9.47
N ILE A 107 15.41 8.84 -9.54
CA ILE A 107 16.47 8.13 -8.82
C ILE A 107 17.21 7.28 -9.85
N ASP A 108 18.47 7.58 -10.04
CA ASP A 108 19.36 6.82 -10.92
C ASP A 108 20.49 6.20 -10.12
N GLN A 109 20.64 4.88 -10.22
CA GLN A 109 21.66 4.08 -9.53
C GLN A 109 21.84 4.46 -8.04
N GLY A 110 20.70 4.57 -7.33
CA GLY A 110 20.67 4.89 -5.91
C GLY A 110 21.01 6.33 -5.55
N THR A 111 21.03 7.23 -6.53
CA THR A 111 21.22 8.66 -6.34
C THR A 111 19.93 9.40 -6.69
N TYR A 112 19.38 10.16 -5.75
CA TYR A 112 18.28 11.08 -6.01
C TYR A 112 18.79 12.28 -6.82
N ILE A 113 18.08 12.61 -7.90
CA ILE A 113 18.44 13.70 -8.83
C ILE A 113 17.38 14.81 -8.73
N PRO A 114 17.54 15.78 -7.82
CA PRO A 114 16.58 16.87 -7.63
C PRO A 114 16.34 17.68 -8.90
N SER A 115 17.41 17.92 -9.71
CA SER A 115 17.34 18.70 -10.95
C SER A 115 16.44 18.09 -12.04
N GLN A 116 16.07 16.82 -11.91
CA GLN A 116 15.20 16.08 -12.83
C GLN A 116 13.91 15.60 -12.17
N SER A 117 13.64 16.10 -10.97
CA SER A 117 12.45 15.82 -10.19
C SER A 117 11.55 17.05 -10.16
N PHE A 118 10.23 16.84 -10.10
CA PHE A 118 9.28 17.93 -10.20
C PHE A 118 7.98 17.62 -9.45
N PHE A 119 7.23 18.64 -9.12
CA PHE A 119 5.92 18.51 -8.50
C PHE A 119 4.85 18.16 -9.56
N GLY A 120 3.87 17.36 -9.11
CA GLY A 120 2.68 17.08 -9.88
C GLY A 120 1.46 17.09 -8.98
N HIS A 121 0.42 17.74 -9.44
CA HIS A 121 -0.88 17.82 -8.79
C HIS A 121 -1.87 17.04 -9.64
N GLY A 122 -2.71 16.22 -9.03
CA GLY A 122 -3.64 15.41 -9.78
C GLY A 122 -5.02 15.34 -9.17
N GLY A 123 -5.99 15.07 -10.03
CA GLY A 123 -7.35 14.81 -9.62
C GLY A 123 -8.01 13.79 -10.54
N GLU A 124 -8.80 12.88 -9.95
CA GLU A 124 -9.46 11.84 -10.69
C GLU A 124 -10.92 11.67 -10.29
N VAL A 125 -11.69 11.22 -11.26
CA VAL A 125 -13.03 10.64 -11.07
C VAL A 125 -12.99 9.19 -11.49
N ARG A 126 -13.69 8.32 -10.76
CA ARG A 126 -13.71 6.89 -11.06
C ARG A 126 -15.08 6.27 -10.87
N ALA A 127 -15.36 5.27 -11.69
CA ALA A 127 -16.51 4.39 -11.55
C ALA A 127 -16.02 2.95 -11.54
N ALA A 128 -16.62 2.12 -10.68
CA ALA A 128 -16.24 0.73 -10.54
C ALA A 128 -17.47 -0.18 -10.48
N ILE A 129 -17.31 -1.40 -10.95
CA ILE A 129 -18.26 -2.51 -10.78
C ILE A 129 -17.54 -3.59 -10.00
N TYR A 130 -18.19 -4.07 -8.96
CA TYR A 130 -17.73 -5.15 -8.09
C TYR A 130 -18.71 -6.32 -8.19
N HIS A 131 -18.22 -7.51 -8.49
CA HIS A 131 -19.06 -8.71 -8.59
C HIS A 131 -18.51 -9.84 -7.72
N LEU A 132 -19.38 -10.46 -6.92
CA LEU A 132 -19.05 -11.65 -6.14
C LEU A 132 -19.52 -12.90 -6.91
N PHE A 133 -18.57 -13.70 -7.42
CA PHE A 133 -18.86 -14.87 -8.24
C PHE A 133 -19.35 -16.08 -7.43
N ASN A 134 -18.98 -16.20 -6.17
CA ASN A 134 -19.23 -17.37 -5.33
C ASN A 134 -19.88 -17.00 -3.99
N PRO A 135 -21.09 -16.42 -4.01
CA PRO A 135 -21.81 -16.07 -2.78
C PRO A 135 -21.99 -17.30 -1.88
N GLY A 136 -21.82 -17.12 -0.58
CA GLY A 136 -21.93 -18.21 0.40
C GLY A 136 -20.66 -19.06 0.58
N GLN A 137 -19.61 -18.86 -0.20
CA GLN A 137 -18.32 -19.51 0.03
C GLN A 137 -17.52 -18.76 1.11
N ARG A 138 -16.70 -19.50 1.88
CA ARG A 138 -15.87 -18.91 2.95
C ARG A 138 -14.81 -17.94 2.44
N ILE A 139 -14.27 -18.19 1.26
CA ILE A 139 -13.27 -17.34 0.62
C ILE A 139 -13.92 -16.75 -0.62
N PRO A 140 -14.17 -15.43 -0.64
CA PRO A 140 -14.85 -14.78 -1.74
C PRO A 140 -13.98 -14.74 -3.00
N LEU A 141 -14.59 -14.94 -4.15
CA LEU A 141 -14.00 -14.65 -5.46
C LEU A 141 -14.70 -13.41 -6.02
N ASN A 142 -13.97 -12.32 -6.08
CA ASN A 142 -14.46 -11.03 -6.54
C ASN A 142 -13.90 -10.70 -7.93
N GLY A 143 -14.75 -10.13 -8.78
CA GLY A 143 -14.33 -9.44 -10.00
C GLY A 143 -14.46 -7.93 -9.82
N VAL A 144 -13.52 -7.21 -10.38
CA VAL A 144 -13.47 -5.74 -10.35
C VAL A 144 -13.27 -5.23 -11.75
N LEU A 145 -14.07 -4.27 -12.15
CA LEU A 145 -13.86 -3.44 -13.33
C LEU A 145 -13.94 -1.98 -12.90
N ARG A 146 -12.88 -1.20 -13.11
CA ARG A 146 -12.81 0.21 -12.75
C ARG A 146 -12.39 1.04 -13.96
N ALA A 147 -13.10 2.11 -14.23
CA ALA A 147 -12.72 3.14 -15.19
C ALA A 147 -12.38 4.42 -14.43
N THR A 148 -11.30 5.08 -14.84
CA THR A 148 -10.80 6.31 -14.21
C THR A 148 -10.50 7.35 -15.28
N ALA A 149 -10.81 8.61 -14.99
CA ALA A 149 -10.32 9.77 -15.74
C ALA A 149 -9.53 10.65 -14.76
N HIS A 150 -8.22 10.78 -15.00
CA HIS A 150 -7.26 11.45 -14.14
C HIS A 150 -6.61 12.61 -14.90
N TYR A 151 -6.58 13.80 -14.30
CA TYR A 151 -5.93 14.97 -14.87
C TYR A 151 -4.72 15.38 -14.02
N SER A 152 -3.56 15.48 -14.67
CA SER A 152 -2.30 15.84 -14.03
C SER A 152 -1.84 17.24 -14.46
N VAL A 153 -1.33 18.00 -13.49
CA VAL A 153 -0.73 19.33 -13.69
C VAL A 153 0.67 19.31 -13.08
N TYR A 154 1.68 19.69 -13.86
CA TYR A 154 3.08 19.67 -13.42
C TYR A 154 3.61 21.07 -13.15
N ALA A 155 4.54 21.17 -12.21
CA ALA A 155 5.21 22.40 -11.81
C ALA A 155 6.64 22.10 -11.35
N ASP A 156 7.54 23.07 -11.50
CA ASP A 156 8.90 22.96 -11.01
C ASP A 156 8.94 22.78 -9.50
N ALA A 157 9.83 21.90 -9.03
CA ALA A 157 10.27 21.91 -7.65
C ALA A 157 11.39 22.96 -7.47
N SER A 158 11.75 23.26 -6.21
CA SER A 158 12.78 24.26 -5.93
C SER A 158 14.14 23.98 -6.56
N ASP A 159 14.43 22.71 -6.80
CA ASP A 159 15.71 22.22 -7.29
C ASP A 159 15.64 21.66 -8.72
N THR A 160 14.48 21.74 -9.39
CA THR A 160 14.33 21.40 -10.80
C THR A 160 15.23 22.35 -11.64
N ALA A 161 16.00 21.79 -12.56
CA ALA A 161 16.89 22.60 -13.39
C ALA A 161 16.09 23.48 -14.37
N GLU A 162 16.56 24.70 -14.61
CA GLU A 162 15.90 25.67 -15.49
C GLU A 162 15.79 25.19 -16.96
N ASP A 163 16.72 24.34 -17.39
CA ASP A 163 16.78 23.75 -18.74
C ASP A 163 16.13 22.36 -18.81
N PHE A 164 15.49 21.90 -17.74
CA PHE A 164 14.72 20.68 -17.72
C PHE A 164 13.25 20.95 -18.06
N GLU A 165 12.83 20.58 -19.26
CA GLU A 165 11.45 20.76 -19.71
C GLU A 165 10.51 19.81 -18.97
N LEU A 166 9.43 20.36 -18.38
CA LEU A 166 8.40 19.57 -17.71
C LEU A 166 7.46 18.89 -18.72
N PRO A 167 6.88 17.73 -18.36
CA PRO A 167 5.82 17.15 -19.18
C PRO A 167 4.59 18.07 -19.20
N HIS A 168 3.87 18.07 -20.32
CA HIS A 168 2.65 18.85 -20.44
C HIS A 168 1.54 18.30 -19.53
N ASN A 169 0.67 19.20 -19.07
CA ASN A 169 -0.54 18.84 -18.35
C ASN A 169 -1.42 17.95 -19.22
N ARG A 170 -1.97 16.87 -18.67
CA ARG A 170 -2.66 15.87 -19.47
C ARG A 170 -3.79 15.15 -18.75
N LEU A 171 -4.74 14.68 -19.53
CA LEU A 171 -5.74 13.72 -19.12
C LEU A 171 -5.24 12.30 -19.41
N THR A 172 -5.32 11.43 -18.41
CA THR A 172 -5.10 9.99 -18.52
C THR A 172 -6.39 9.26 -18.23
N SER A 173 -6.89 8.50 -19.19
CA SER A 173 -8.02 7.58 -18.98
C SER A 173 -7.46 6.21 -18.71
N SER A 174 -8.00 5.47 -17.75
CA SER A 174 -7.59 4.10 -17.46
C SER A 174 -8.76 3.16 -17.27
N ILE A 175 -8.54 1.89 -17.61
CA ILE A 175 -9.44 0.78 -17.29
C ILE A 175 -8.63 -0.28 -16.57
N ARG A 176 -9.04 -0.60 -15.33
CA ARG A 176 -8.47 -1.68 -14.54
C ARG A 176 -9.49 -2.80 -14.40
N ALA A 177 -9.09 -4.03 -14.68
CA ALA A 177 -9.90 -5.23 -14.52
C ALA A 177 -9.12 -6.27 -13.73
N GLY A 178 -9.78 -7.00 -12.84
CA GLY A 178 -9.10 -8.03 -12.07
C GLY A 178 -10.03 -9.03 -11.42
N LEU A 179 -9.42 -10.16 -11.04
CA LEU A 179 -10.03 -11.19 -10.22
C LEU A 179 -9.23 -11.29 -8.92
N ARG A 180 -9.94 -11.35 -7.79
CA ARG A 180 -9.36 -11.48 -6.45
C ARG A 180 -10.08 -12.60 -5.70
N TRP A 181 -9.35 -13.63 -5.36
CA TRP A 181 -9.80 -14.70 -4.46
C TRP A 181 -9.25 -14.46 -3.07
N GLY A 182 -10.16 -14.28 -2.08
CA GLY A 182 -9.82 -13.86 -0.74
C GLY A 182 -9.64 -12.34 -0.61
N GLY A 183 -8.72 -11.94 0.24
CA GLY A 183 -8.40 -10.54 0.47
C GLY A 183 -7.58 -10.30 1.73
N ARG A 184 -7.18 -9.06 1.91
CA ARG A 184 -6.44 -8.57 3.07
C ARG A 184 -7.14 -7.35 3.63
N GLU A 185 -7.25 -7.28 4.95
CA GLU A 185 -7.76 -6.07 5.62
C GLU A 185 -6.80 -4.88 5.45
N PRO A 186 -7.30 -3.65 5.26
CA PRO A 186 -6.50 -2.44 5.11
C PRO A 186 -5.95 -1.95 6.46
N VAL A 187 -5.29 -2.81 7.20
CA VAL A 187 -4.70 -2.55 8.51
C VAL A 187 -3.26 -3.05 8.55
N LEU A 188 -2.44 -2.41 9.39
CA LEU A 188 -1.08 -2.92 9.65
C LEU A 188 -1.18 -4.29 10.35
N PHE A 189 -0.37 -5.24 9.93
CA PHE A 189 -0.23 -6.58 10.53
C PHE A 189 -1.58 -7.26 10.81
N PRO A 190 -2.37 -7.62 9.78
CA PRO A 190 -3.57 -8.43 9.96
C PRO A 190 -3.22 -9.82 10.47
N ARG A 191 -4.12 -10.46 11.22
CA ARG A 191 -3.85 -11.79 11.81
C ARG A 191 -4.03 -12.94 10.84
N LEU A 192 -4.91 -12.75 9.89
CA LEU A 192 -5.23 -13.72 8.85
C LEU A 192 -5.51 -12.98 7.57
N ALA A 193 -4.86 -13.38 6.51
CA ALA A 193 -5.23 -12.99 5.15
C ALA A 193 -4.83 -14.11 4.19
N MET A 194 -5.62 -14.30 3.17
CA MET A 194 -5.30 -15.11 2.02
C MET A 194 -5.81 -14.38 0.80
N GLU A 195 -4.92 -14.06 -0.11
CA GLU A 195 -5.26 -13.40 -1.36
C GLU A 195 -4.51 -14.08 -2.51
N LEU A 196 -5.22 -14.33 -3.59
CA LEU A 196 -4.65 -14.61 -4.89
C LEU A 196 -5.40 -13.75 -5.90
N SER A 197 -4.67 -12.86 -6.58
CA SER A 197 -5.28 -11.93 -7.51
C SER A 197 -4.48 -11.78 -8.79
N ILE A 198 -5.21 -11.47 -9.89
CA ILE A 198 -4.65 -11.14 -11.19
C ILE A 198 -5.33 -9.88 -11.70
N TRP A 199 -4.54 -9.01 -12.33
CA TRP A 199 -4.97 -7.69 -12.73
C TRP A 199 -4.43 -7.29 -14.09
N TYR A 200 -5.22 -6.51 -14.77
CA TYR A 200 -4.87 -5.77 -15.97
C TYR A 200 -5.21 -4.30 -15.78
N GLU A 201 -4.35 -3.40 -16.26
CA GLU A 201 -4.65 -1.98 -16.40
C GLU A 201 -4.18 -1.48 -17.74
N GLY A 202 -5.09 -0.89 -18.51
CA GLY A 202 -4.78 -0.12 -19.70
C GLY A 202 -4.90 1.36 -19.39
N GLN A 203 -3.93 2.15 -19.83
CA GLN A 203 -3.88 3.61 -19.70
C GLN A 203 -3.78 4.24 -21.07
N TRP A 204 -4.55 5.30 -21.29
CA TRP A 204 -4.56 6.09 -22.53
C TRP A 204 -4.43 7.57 -22.16
N ARG A 205 -3.46 8.24 -22.74
CA ARG A 205 -3.17 9.66 -22.52
C ARG A 205 -3.70 10.51 -23.65
N SER A 206 -4.12 11.73 -23.31
CA SER A 206 -4.73 12.66 -24.28
C SER A 206 -3.78 13.12 -25.38
N GLN A 207 -2.48 12.99 -25.16
CA GLN A 207 -1.45 13.42 -26.12
C GLN A 207 -0.17 12.60 -25.97
N ASP A 208 0.58 12.47 -27.07
CA ASP A 208 1.98 12.06 -27.09
C ASP A 208 2.82 13.25 -26.61
N ASP A 209 3.82 13.01 -25.78
CA ASP A 209 4.55 14.08 -25.13
C ASP A 209 6.02 13.72 -24.91
N TYR A 210 6.86 14.73 -24.93
CA TYR A 210 8.28 14.64 -24.64
C TYR A 210 8.64 15.66 -23.58
N TYR A 211 9.61 15.33 -22.74
CA TYR A 211 10.09 16.19 -21.66
C TYR A 211 11.53 15.85 -21.29
N GLY A 212 12.11 16.55 -20.32
CA GLY A 212 13.48 16.34 -19.92
C GLY A 212 14.46 17.26 -20.64
N TYR A 213 15.74 16.93 -20.63
CA TYR A 213 16.75 17.68 -21.33
C TYR A 213 16.66 17.40 -22.84
N ASP A 214 16.53 18.48 -23.63
CA ASP A 214 16.36 18.33 -25.09
C ASP A 214 15.27 17.33 -25.52
N ASN A 215 14.21 17.16 -24.68
CA ASN A 215 13.12 16.22 -24.92
C ASN A 215 13.59 14.74 -24.98
N ASP A 216 14.55 14.38 -24.14
CA ASP A 216 15.16 13.04 -24.09
C ASP A 216 14.25 11.95 -23.53
N ARG A 217 13.09 12.34 -22.98
CA ARG A 217 12.12 11.44 -22.33
C ARG A 217 10.78 11.51 -23.03
N ARG A 218 10.22 10.34 -23.28
CA ARG A 218 8.91 10.21 -23.90
C ARG A 218 7.86 9.81 -22.86
N VAL A 219 6.68 10.40 -22.97
CA VAL A 219 5.46 9.94 -22.34
C VAL A 219 4.72 9.09 -23.36
N GLU A 220 4.59 7.80 -23.07
CA GLU A 220 3.91 6.88 -23.98
C GLU A 220 2.41 7.20 -24.05
N PRO A 221 1.81 7.30 -25.25
CA PRO A 221 0.38 7.65 -25.41
C PRO A 221 -0.55 6.58 -24.84
N TYR A 222 -0.07 5.36 -24.74
CA TYR A 222 -0.79 4.24 -24.09
C TYR A 222 0.18 3.28 -23.44
N SER A 223 -0.24 2.67 -22.33
CA SER A 223 0.50 1.62 -21.66
C SER A 223 -0.44 0.53 -21.13
N HIS A 224 0.07 -0.68 -21.05
CA HIS A 224 -0.67 -1.83 -20.53
C HIS A 224 0.16 -2.50 -19.44
N LEU A 225 -0.45 -2.72 -18.28
CA LEU A 225 0.16 -3.36 -17.14
C LEU A 225 -0.60 -4.63 -16.79
N PHE A 226 0.12 -5.70 -16.51
CA PHE A 226 -0.41 -6.99 -16.06
C PHE A 226 0.33 -7.41 -14.82
N TRP A 227 -0.37 -7.69 -13.73
CA TRP A 227 0.27 -8.19 -12.52
C TRP A 227 -0.56 -9.23 -11.80
N ALA A 228 0.11 -10.04 -11.00
CA ALA A 228 -0.49 -11.01 -10.12
C ALA A 228 0.11 -10.89 -8.73
N GLN A 229 -0.68 -11.22 -7.72
CA GLN A 229 -0.24 -11.24 -6.33
C GLN A 229 -0.82 -12.44 -5.61
N GLY A 230 0.02 -13.11 -4.82
CA GLY A 230 -0.38 -14.09 -3.83
C GLY A 230 0.11 -13.64 -2.45
N THR A 231 -0.76 -13.64 -1.45
CA THR A 231 -0.41 -13.31 -0.07
C THR A 231 -1.06 -14.30 0.88
N LEU A 232 -0.28 -14.81 1.81
CA LEU A 232 -0.74 -15.64 2.92
C LEU A 232 -0.24 -15.04 4.23
N ILE A 233 -1.15 -14.72 5.13
CA ILE A 233 -0.85 -14.29 6.50
C ILE A 233 -1.55 -15.23 7.45
N TYR A 234 -0.81 -15.78 8.40
CA TYR A 234 -1.36 -16.67 9.40
C TYR A 234 -0.74 -16.43 10.77
N THR A 235 -1.57 -16.19 11.76
CA THR A 235 -1.15 -16.05 13.15
C THR A 235 -1.59 -17.28 13.94
N LEU A 236 -0.63 -17.95 14.58
CA LEU A 236 -0.88 -19.10 15.45
C LEU A 236 -1.66 -18.64 16.70
N PRO A 237 -2.88 -19.17 16.96
CA PRO A 237 -3.75 -18.68 18.03
C PRO A 237 -3.12 -18.80 19.41
N ASP A 238 -2.45 -19.93 19.69
CA ASP A 238 -1.93 -20.26 21.03
C ASP A 238 -0.63 -19.52 21.37
N SER A 239 0.25 -19.36 20.40
CA SER A 239 1.56 -18.75 20.61
C SER A 239 1.63 -17.29 20.18
N GLY A 240 0.76 -16.85 19.26
CA GLY A 240 0.77 -15.50 18.70
C GLY A 240 1.84 -15.24 17.65
N HIS A 241 2.63 -16.25 17.26
CA HIS A 241 3.54 -16.15 16.14
C HIS A 241 2.78 -15.88 14.85
N SER A 242 3.21 -14.92 14.06
CA SER A 242 2.57 -14.58 12.79
C SER A 242 3.55 -14.66 11.63
N PHE A 243 3.13 -15.28 10.56
CA PHE A 243 3.89 -15.47 9.33
C PHE A 243 3.14 -14.79 8.19
N GLU A 244 3.86 -14.05 7.38
CA GLU A 244 3.38 -13.50 6.12
C GLU A 244 4.33 -13.92 5.01
N LEU A 245 3.77 -14.40 3.91
CA LEU A 245 4.48 -14.68 2.68
C LEU A 245 3.73 -14.04 1.55
N SER A 246 4.41 -13.27 0.71
CA SER A 246 3.82 -12.66 -0.47
C SER A 246 4.70 -12.90 -1.69
N LEU A 247 4.04 -13.12 -2.82
CA LEU A 247 4.62 -13.21 -4.15
C LEU A 247 3.88 -12.23 -5.04
N SER A 248 4.59 -11.35 -5.71
CA SER A 248 4.04 -10.45 -6.72
C SER A 248 4.88 -10.53 -7.99
N ALA A 249 4.22 -10.49 -9.13
CA ALA A 249 4.89 -10.45 -10.42
C ALA A 249 4.11 -9.56 -11.38
N GLY A 250 4.81 -8.87 -12.26
CA GLY A 250 4.18 -7.99 -13.25
C GLY A 250 5.01 -7.87 -14.52
N THR A 251 4.33 -7.51 -15.60
CA THR A 251 4.92 -7.18 -16.90
C THR A 251 4.12 -6.04 -17.50
N SER A 252 4.77 -5.20 -18.29
CA SER A 252 4.13 -4.08 -18.96
C SER A 252 4.45 -4.04 -20.45
N ILE A 253 3.66 -3.26 -21.18
CA ILE A 253 3.84 -2.96 -22.58
C ILE A 253 3.78 -1.44 -22.70
N ASN A 254 4.79 -0.82 -23.30
CA ASN A 254 4.92 0.62 -23.46
C ASN A 254 4.83 1.37 -22.10
N ALA A 255 5.45 0.84 -21.06
CA ALA A 255 5.57 1.59 -19.81
C ALA A 255 6.59 2.73 -19.98
N ASP A 256 6.33 3.80 -19.28
CA ASP A 256 7.20 4.96 -19.14
C ASP A 256 7.40 5.29 -17.64
N ARG A 257 8.10 6.38 -17.34
CA ARG A 257 8.38 6.80 -15.96
C ARG A 257 7.13 7.02 -15.10
N PHE A 258 5.96 7.24 -15.70
CA PHE A 258 4.69 7.49 -15.01
C PHE A 258 3.85 6.23 -14.81
N SER A 259 4.06 5.20 -15.64
CA SER A 259 3.29 3.96 -15.61
C SER A 259 4.08 2.72 -15.18
N ALA A 260 5.42 2.80 -15.13
CA ALA A 260 6.27 1.69 -14.69
C ALA A 260 5.96 1.21 -13.27
N TYR A 261 6.22 -0.06 -12.99
CA TYR A 261 6.18 -0.57 -11.62
C TYR A 261 7.27 0.07 -10.77
N ARG A 262 6.88 0.62 -9.62
CA ARG A 262 7.80 1.32 -8.70
C ARG A 262 8.05 0.46 -7.47
N LEU A 263 9.31 -0.01 -7.32
CA LEU A 263 9.73 -0.83 -6.19
C LEU A 263 10.63 -0.01 -5.24
N GLY A 264 10.57 -0.31 -3.96
CA GLY A 264 11.44 0.36 -2.97
C GLY A 264 11.02 0.16 -1.52
N ALA A 265 11.30 1.13 -0.66
CA ALA A 265 11.12 1.04 0.77
C ALA A 265 9.72 0.62 1.24
N LEU A 266 9.68 0.07 2.44
CA LEU A 266 8.47 -0.36 3.10
C LEU A 266 7.64 0.85 3.57
N LEU A 267 6.66 1.24 2.77
CA LEU A 267 5.57 2.12 3.17
C LEU A 267 4.23 1.45 2.84
N PRO A 268 3.79 0.46 3.64
CA PRO A 268 2.53 -0.23 3.41
C PRO A 268 1.35 0.74 3.52
N LEU A 269 0.23 0.42 2.89
CA LEU A 269 -1.01 1.19 2.91
C LEU A 269 -1.02 2.49 2.08
N VAL A 270 0.11 2.93 1.52
CA VAL A 270 0.15 4.02 0.52
C VAL A 270 -0.37 3.54 -0.83
N SER A 271 -0.20 2.26 -1.13
CA SER A 271 -0.66 1.63 -2.35
C SER A 271 -1.51 0.40 -2.05
N GLU A 272 -2.46 0.10 -2.92
CA GLU A 272 -3.23 -1.15 -2.87
C GLU A 272 -2.29 -2.37 -3.04
N TYR A 273 -1.21 -2.21 -3.82
CA TYR A 273 -0.19 -3.24 -4.10
C TYR A 273 1.21 -2.69 -3.85
N PRO A 274 1.67 -2.59 -2.59
CA PRO A 274 3.00 -2.07 -2.29
C PRO A 274 4.08 -3.07 -2.71
N LEU A 275 5.01 -2.63 -3.57
CA LEU A 275 6.16 -3.40 -4.01
C LEU A 275 7.37 -3.03 -3.14
N SER A 276 7.39 -3.58 -1.92
CA SER A 276 8.31 -3.12 -0.87
C SER A 276 9.53 -4.02 -0.73
N ILE A 277 10.73 -3.39 -0.72
CA ILE A 277 12.03 -4.04 -0.47
C ILE A 277 12.71 -3.28 0.68
N PRO A 278 13.02 -3.93 1.82
CA PRO A 278 13.66 -3.28 2.96
C PRO A 278 15.04 -2.70 2.62
N GLY A 279 15.38 -1.54 3.17
CA GLY A 279 16.71 -0.92 3.03
C GLY A 279 16.91 -0.05 1.78
N TYR A 280 15.90 0.08 0.93
CA TYR A 280 15.94 0.91 -0.28
C TYR A 280 15.19 2.23 -0.07
N TYR A 281 15.35 3.19 -0.99
CA TYR A 281 14.51 4.39 -1.02
C TYR A 281 13.08 4.03 -1.43
N TYR A 282 12.12 4.83 -1.03
CA TYR A 282 10.75 4.68 -1.52
C TYR A 282 10.70 4.90 -3.02
N GLN A 283 10.12 3.94 -3.75
CA GLN A 283 10.03 3.97 -5.21
C GLN A 283 11.38 4.13 -5.94
N GLU A 284 12.43 3.53 -5.41
CA GLU A 284 13.79 3.64 -5.95
C GLU A 284 13.91 3.12 -7.39
N PHE A 285 13.16 2.07 -7.72
CA PHE A 285 13.29 1.40 -9.01
C PHE A 285 12.04 1.55 -9.85
N SER A 286 12.23 1.81 -11.15
CA SER A 286 11.19 1.73 -12.17
C SER A 286 11.44 0.50 -13.04
N ALA A 287 10.49 -0.42 -13.06
CA ALA A 287 10.61 -1.69 -13.76
C ALA A 287 9.51 -1.87 -14.80
N ASP A 288 9.89 -2.43 -15.94
CA ASP A 288 8.98 -2.96 -16.96
C ASP A 288 8.41 -4.31 -16.56
N GLN A 289 9.28 -5.14 -15.97
CA GLN A 289 8.91 -6.46 -15.47
C GLN A 289 9.54 -6.70 -14.11
N PHE A 290 8.86 -7.45 -13.27
CA PHE A 290 9.40 -7.83 -11.97
C PHE A 290 8.80 -9.13 -11.46
N VAL A 291 9.56 -9.79 -10.59
CA VAL A 291 9.09 -10.81 -9.65
C VAL A 291 9.61 -10.43 -8.27
N LEU A 292 8.73 -10.31 -7.30
CA LEU A 292 9.05 -9.93 -5.91
C LEU A 292 8.50 -10.99 -4.96
N VAL A 293 9.39 -11.53 -4.13
CA VAL A 293 9.02 -12.41 -3.00
C VAL A 293 9.34 -11.68 -1.71
N SER A 294 8.40 -11.66 -0.79
CA SER A 294 8.61 -11.09 0.54
C SER A 294 8.10 -12.01 1.64
N ALA A 295 8.80 -12.01 2.77
CA ALA A 295 8.42 -12.73 3.97
C ALA A 295 8.50 -11.81 5.18
N ASN A 296 7.54 -11.95 6.09
CA ASN A 296 7.51 -11.23 7.35
C ASN A 296 7.16 -12.20 8.49
N TYR A 297 7.84 -12.06 9.62
CA TYR A 297 7.63 -12.88 10.79
C TYR A 297 7.53 -12.03 12.05
N LEU A 298 6.46 -12.22 12.82
CA LEU A 298 6.28 -11.59 14.12
C LEU A 298 6.50 -12.65 15.22
N LEU A 299 7.55 -12.46 15.99
CA LEU A 299 7.89 -13.25 17.17
C LEU A 299 7.38 -12.52 18.42
N PRO A 300 6.42 -13.08 19.18
CA PRO A 300 6.00 -12.50 20.46
C PRO A 300 7.14 -12.51 21.47
N LEU A 301 7.41 -11.36 22.08
CA LEU A 301 8.47 -11.22 23.11
C LEU A 301 7.95 -11.48 24.52
N GLU A 302 6.64 -11.51 24.71
CA GLU A 302 5.99 -11.72 25.99
C GLU A 302 4.64 -12.45 25.87
N HIS A 303 4.15 -13.03 26.95
CA HIS A 303 2.89 -13.77 26.99
C HIS A 303 1.65 -12.87 26.77
N SER A 304 1.72 -11.58 27.13
CA SER A 304 0.65 -10.60 26.91
C SER A 304 0.48 -10.24 25.43
N ARG A 305 1.47 -10.54 24.58
CA ARG A 305 1.46 -10.32 23.12
C ARG A 305 1.22 -8.87 22.73
N HIS A 306 1.78 -7.93 23.49
CA HIS A 306 1.84 -6.53 23.12
C HIS A 306 3.12 -6.19 22.37
N TRP A 307 4.23 -6.89 22.69
CA TRP A 307 5.53 -6.66 22.08
C TRP A 307 5.94 -7.83 21.19
N PHE A 308 6.40 -7.49 19.99
CA PHE A 308 6.86 -8.47 19.02
C PHE A 308 8.19 -8.01 18.44
N LEU A 309 9.08 -8.97 18.17
CA LEU A 309 10.16 -8.78 17.24
C LEU A 309 9.61 -9.04 15.82
N ASN A 310 9.75 -8.04 14.96
CA ASN A 310 9.43 -8.14 13.54
C ASN A 310 10.71 -8.46 12.77
N LEU A 311 10.68 -9.49 11.95
CA LEU A 311 11.74 -9.83 11.01
C LEU A 311 11.14 -9.85 9.62
N ASN A 312 11.76 -9.16 8.67
CA ASN A 312 11.30 -9.12 7.29
C ASN A 312 12.45 -9.28 6.30
N ALA A 313 12.13 -9.83 5.15
CA ALA A 313 13.04 -9.98 4.03
C ALA A 313 12.26 -9.89 2.73
N ALA A 314 12.87 -9.32 1.70
CA ALA A 314 12.32 -9.34 0.36
C ALA A 314 13.43 -9.47 -0.66
N THR A 315 13.14 -10.16 -1.77
CA THR A 315 14.01 -10.21 -2.93
C THR A 315 13.18 -10.01 -4.20
N ALA A 316 13.70 -9.23 -5.12
CA ALA A 316 13.11 -9.02 -6.42
C ALA A 316 14.10 -9.29 -7.53
N VAL A 317 13.60 -9.78 -8.66
CA VAL A 317 14.29 -9.74 -9.94
C VAL A 317 13.52 -8.79 -10.84
N VAL A 318 14.22 -7.85 -11.45
CA VAL A 318 13.61 -6.76 -12.22
C VAL A 318 14.22 -6.67 -13.62
N ASP A 319 13.38 -6.32 -14.58
CA ASP A 319 13.80 -5.74 -15.86
C ASP A 319 13.49 -4.25 -15.80
N TYR A 320 14.53 -3.43 -15.85
CA TYR A 320 14.41 -1.99 -15.63
C TYR A 320 13.78 -1.30 -16.82
N LEU A 321 13.08 -0.22 -16.54
CA LEU A 321 12.65 0.69 -17.59
C LEU A 321 13.87 1.21 -18.40
N PRO A 322 13.79 1.31 -19.73
CA PRO A 322 14.87 1.85 -20.54
C PRO A 322 15.39 3.20 -20.04
N GLY A 323 16.70 3.34 -19.94
CA GLY A 323 17.37 4.53 -19.40
C GLY A 323 17.46 4.60 -17.86
N LEU A 324 16.94 3.61 -17.12
CA LEU A 324 17.04 3.53 -15.65
C LEU A 324 17.71 2.23 -15.18
N ALA A 325 18.43 1.55 -16.06
CA ALA A 325 19.10 0.30 -15.76
C ALA A 325 20.22 0.48 -14.72
N GLN A 326 20.28 -0.46 -13.78
CA GLN A 326 21.33 -0.51 -12.76
C GLN A 326 22.24 -1.72 -12.97
N PRO A 327 23.47 -1.72 -12.41
CA PRO A 327 24.32 -2.90 -12.38
C PRO A 327 23.67 -4.03 -11.57
N GLY A 328 23.23 -5.09 -12.26
CA GLY A 328 22.51 -6.22 -11.68
C GLY A 328 21.00 -6.00 -11.64
N ASN A 329 20.26 -7.10 -11.74
CA ASN A 329 18.81 -7.15 -11.79
C ASN A 329 18.17 -7.80 -10.55
N SER A 330 18.97 -8.23 -9.58
CA SER A 330 18.53 -8.82 -8.31
C SER A 330 18.66 -7.79 -7.20
N LEU A 331 17.59 -7.60 -6.44
CA LEU A 331 17.45 -6.62 -5.37
C LEU A 331 17.01 -7.35 -4.10
N THR A 332 17.84 -7.35 -3.07
CA THR A 332 17.54 -8.05 -1.82
C THR A 332 17.64 -7.10 -0.64
N GLY A 333 16.70 -7.19 0.28
CA GLY A 333 16.71 -6.43 1.51
C GLY A 333 16.20 -7.25 2.69
N VAL A 334 16.74 -6.95 3.86
CA VAL A 334 16.37 -7.57 5.14
C VAL A 334 16.10 -6.50 6.18
N GLY A 335 15.25 -6.80 7.14
CA GLY A 335 14.95 -5.84 8.20
C GLY A 335 14.55 -6.52 9.50
N ALA A 336 14.70 -5.77 10.58
CA ALA A 336 14.25 -6.14 11.90
C ALA A 336 13.69 -4.93 12.64
N GLY A 337 12.70 -5.16 13.52
CA GLY A 337 12.09 -4.06 14.27
C GLY A 337 11.33 -4.54 15.48
N ILE A 338 10.92 -3.60 16.30
CA ILE A 338 10.06 -3.85 17.46
C ILE A 338 8.67 -3.30 17.16
N LEU A 339 7.69 -4.19 17.24
CA LEU A 339 6.28 -3.87 17.09
C LEU A 339 5.62 -3.86 18.46
N PHE A 340 5.05 -2.73 18.85
CA PHE A 340 4.05 -2.66 19.90
C PHE A 340 2.66 -2.80 19.29
N SER A 341 1.82 -3.68 19.86
CA SER A 341 0.45 -3.92 19.38
C SER A 341 -0.50 -3.99 20.57
N SER A 342 -1.51 -3.14 20.56
CA SER A 342 -2.62 -3.15 21.52
C SER A 342 -3.96 -3.18 20.76
N LYS A 343 -5.07 -3.06 21.47
CA LYS A 343 -6.40 -3.00 20.83
C LYS A 343 -6.53 -1.81 19.87
N SER A 344 -5.96 -0.65 20.23
CA SER A 344 -6.10 0.60 19.46
C SER A 344 -4.81 1.06 18.79
N TRP A 345 -3.65 0.52 19.18
CA TRP A 345 -2.36 0.98 18.67
C TRP A 345 -1.56 -0.16 18.04
N LYS A 346 -0.92 0.15 16.93
CA LYS A 346 0.18 -0.64 16.37
C LYS A 346 1.29 0.33 16.01
N ILE A 347 2.48 0.12 16.58
CA ILE A 347 3.65 0.97 16.37
C ILE A 347 4.83 0.06 16.09
N LEU A 348 5.39 0.15 14.88
CA LEU A 348 6.63 -0.52 14.50
C LEU A 348 7.72 0.53 14.36
N VAL A 349 8.86 0.28 15.00
CA VAL A 349 10.13 0.96 14.74
C VAL A 349 11.10 -0.11 14.27
N GLY A 350 11.67 0.08 13.09
CA GLY A 350 12.50 -0.92 12.45
C GLY A 350 13.74 -0.33 11.78
N TYR A 351 14.71 -1.21 11.60
CA TYR A 351 15.91 -1.00 10.82
C TYR A 351 15.91 -1.97 9.65
N ALA A 352 16.44 -1.56 8.52
CA ALA A 352 16.56 -2.40 7.35
C ALA A 352 17.89 -2.17 6.62
N TYR A 353 18.34 -3.21 5.93
CA TYR A 353 19.55 -3.23 5.12
C TYR A 353 19.25 -3.74 3.72
N GLY A 354 19.51 -2.89 2.72
CA GLY A 354 19.42 -3.26 1.30
C GLY A 354 20.76 -3.82 0.84
N ILE A 355 20.83 -5.13 0.64
CA ILE A 355 22.09 -5.86 0.37
C ILE A 355 22.68 -5.42 -0.97
N ASP A 356 21.85 -5.29 -1.99
CA ASP A 356 22.27 -4.94 -3.36
C ASP A 356 22.08 -3.47 -3.68
N ALA A 357 21.61 -2.66 -2.71
CA ALA A 357 21.38 -1.24 -2.92
C ALA A 357 22.68 -0.52 -3.30
N ILE A 358 22.63 0.28 -4.36
CA ILE A 358 23.77 1.06 -4.83
C ILE A 358 23.76 2.40 -4.13
N ARG A 359 24.91 2.83 -3.60
CA ARG A 359 25.12 4.14 -2.99
C ARG A 359 26.51 4.65 -3.38
N SER A 360 26.79 5.92 -3.13
CA SER A 360 28.07 6.56 -3.50
C SER A 360 29.32 5.85 -2.96
N HIS A 361 29.19 5.13 -1.85
CA HIS A 361 30.29 4.34 -1.24
C HIS A 361 30.39 2.89 -1.72
N GLY A 362 29.46 2.44 -2.58
CA GLY A 362 29.42 1.06 -3.06
C GLY A 362 28.05 0.40 -2.87
N ARG A 363 28.04 -0.93 -2.68
CA ARG A 363 26.83 -1.70 -2.41
C ARG A 363 26.52 -1.76 -0.91
N GLY A 364 25.24 -1.81 -0.61
CA GLY A 364 24.69 -1.86 0.73
C GLY A 364 24.14 -0.51 1.19
N ALA A 365 22.96 -0.51 1.79
CA ALA A 365 22.33 0.70 2.30
C ALA A 365 21.55 0.41 3.58
N ASN A 366 21.62 1.33 4.52
CA ASN A 366 20.95 1.26 5.80
C ASN A 366 19.74 2.21 5.83
N SER A 367 18.65 1.78 6.43
CA SER A 367 17.49 2.63 6.64
C SER A 367 16.80 2.35 7.97
N VAL A 368 16.07 3.34 8.45
CA VAL A 368 15.15 3.20 9.58
C VAL A 368 13.73 3.52 9.13
N GLY A 369 12.76 2.84 9.73
CA GLY A 369 11.36 3.06 9.43
C GLY A 369 10.50 3.11 10.68
N VAL A 370 9.44 3.90 10.60
CA VAL A 370 8.40 3.96 11.62
C VAL A 370 7.05 3.77 10.94
N LEU A 371 6.25 2.81 11.43
CA LEU A 371 4.87 2.64 11.02
C LEU A 371 3.98 2.74 12.25
N LEU A 372 2.93 3.52 12.16
CA LEU A 372 1.98 3.72 13.23
C LEU A 372 0.56 3.57 12.68
N GLN A 373 -0.27 2.85 13.41
CA GLN A 373 -1.72 2.84 13.21
C GLN A 373 -2.42 3.05 14.53
N PHE A 374 -3.34 4.00 14.56
CA PHE A 374 -4.24 4.24 15.67
C PHE A 374 -5.68 3.96 15.23
N ASP A 375 -6.35 3.03 15.89
CA ASP A 375 -7.75 2.68 15.66
C ASP A 375 -8.64 3.55 16.55
N TRP A 376 -9.14 4.64 15.96
CA TRP A 376 -9.98 5.62 16.65
C TRP A 376 -11.33 5.05 17.06
N GLY A 377 -11.91 4.19 16.22
CA GLY A 377 -13.17 3.52 16.51
C GLY A 377 -13.09 2.62 17.75
N LYS A 378 -12.02 1.82 17.83
CA LYS A 378 -11.77 0.97 19.02
C LYS A 378 -11.41 1.78 20.26
N ALA A 379 -10.69 2.89 20.10
CA ALA A 379 -10.38 3.79 21.22
C ALA A 379 -11.63 4.42 21.84
N LYS A 380 -12.57 4.87 21.02
CA LYS A 380 -13.87 5.39 21.48
C LYS A 380 -14.66 4.34 22.28
N SER A 381 -14.71 3.10 21.78
CA SER A 381 -15.43 2.03 22.48
C SER A 381 -14.83 1.70 23.84
N GLN A 382 -13.51 1.84 24.03
CA GLN A 382 -12.83 1.63 25.31
C GLN A 382 -13.06 2.76 26.32
N GLN A 383 -13.34 3.97 25.87
CA GLN A 383 -13.60 5.11 26.75
C GLN A 383 -14.85 4.90 27.61
N PHE A 384 -15.77 4.06 27.15
CA PHE A 384 -17.00 3.70 27.87
C PHE A 384 -16.88 2.40 28.70
N ASP A 385 -15.72 1.72 28.67
CA ASP A 385 -15.48 0.53 29.51
C ASP A 385 -14.75 0.95 30.80
N PRO A 386 -15.43 0.91 31.97
CA PRO A 386 -14.86 1.32 33.25
C PRO A 386 -13.75 0.40 33.76
N THR A 387 -13.51 -0.76 33.14
CA THR A 387 -12.54 -1.75 33.57
C THR A 387 -11.15 -1.63 32.94
N THR A 388 -10.98 -0.75 31.95
CA THR A 388 -9.69 -0.56 31.25
C THR A 388 -8.80 0.51 31.90
N PRO A 389 -7.50 0.23 32.18
CA PRO A 389 -6.55 1.24 32.69
C PRO A 389 -6.36 2.38 31.70
N ASN A 390 -6.56 3.60 32.17
CA ASN A 390 -6.62 4.83 31.40
C ASN A 390 -5.27 5.32 30.81
N LEU A 391 -4.74 4.70 29.79
CA LEU A 391 -3.71 5.30 28.93
C LEU A 391 -4.22 6.57 28.22
N TRP A 392 -5.53 6.64 27.94
CA TRP A 392 -6.18 7.80 27.35
C TRP A 392 -6.18 9.06 28.23
N ARG A 393 -6.29 8.92 29.56
CA ARG A 393 -6.16 10.07 30.48
C ARG A 393 -4.75 10.68 30.48
N GLY A 394 -3.73 9.87 30.21
CA GLY A 394 -2.35 10.37 30.01
C GLY A 394 -2.24 11.21 28.73
N PHE A 395 -2.85 10.75 27.65
CA PHE A 395 -2.83 11.42 26.35
C PHE A 395 -3.64 12.73 26.37
N GLN A 396 -4.83 12.75 26.98
CA GLN A 396 -5.61 13.98 27.17
C GLN A 396 -4.87 15.03 28.00
N ARG A 397 -4.03 14.63 28.97
CA ARG A 397 -3.19 15.57 29.72
C ARG A 397 -2.05 16.16 28.88
N VAL A 398 -1.51 15.42 27.92
CA VAL A 398 -0.45 15.90 27.03
C VAL A 398 -1.01 16.78 25.92
N PHE A 399 -2.16 16.43 25.33
CA PHE A 399 -2.77 17.19 24.24
C PHE A 399 -3.78 18.26 24.71
N GLY A 400 -4.34 18.15 25.90
CA GLY A 400 -5.17 19.19 26.50
C GLY A 400 -4.39 20.46 26.87
N LEU A 401 -3.06 20.44 26.79
CA LEU A 401 -2.21 21.61 26.90
C LEU A 401 -2.14 22.48 25.64
N PHE A 402 -2.74 22.02 24.51
CA PHE A 402 -2.76 22.75 23.24
C PHE A 402 -4.18 23.21 22.81
N GLY A 403 -5.18 23.07 23.68
CA GLY A 403 -6.57 23.47 23.45
C GLY A 403 -7.13 24.25 24.61
N ALA A 404 -6.66 25.48 24.78
CA ALA A 404 -7.34 26.54 25.58
C ALA A 404 -7.24 27.85 24.80
#